data_9604d5f44e3ec2ed873e60a83d344560
#
_entry.id   9604d5f44e3ec2ed873e60a83d344560
#
_cell.length_a   1.000
_cell.length_b   1.000
_cell.length_c   1.000
_cell.angle_alpha   90.00
_cell.angle_beta   90.00
_cell.angle_gamma   90.00
#
_symmetry.space_group_name_H-M   'P 1'
#
loop_
_entity.id
_entity.type
_entity.pdbx_description
1 polymer ?
#
loop_
_entity_poly.entity_id
_entity_poly.type
_entity_poly.pdbx_seq_one_letter_code
_entity_poly.pdbx_strand_id
1 'polypeptide(L)'
;MAAAHPPPRVRAALAIRARDLAEPSKPVALLLADLGSTQSHSRPHVSNDNPYSEAQFKTLKYRPAFPARFASIQAARADCQDFFPWYNTEHRHGGLGPHTAADVHYGRAAAIQAGRAQTLTAAYHAHPERFVRKPPAPPKLPGTSWINLPPEKEAAIQ
;
A
#
# COMPACT_ATOMS: atom_id res chain seq x y z
N MET A 1 33.21 7.54 -8.63
CA MET A 1 31.81 7.36 -9.02
C MET A 1 31.31 6.11 -8.34
N ALA A 2 30.54 6.27 -7.26
CA ALA A 2 29.97 5.15 -6.51
C ALA A 2 28.69 4.69 -7.21
N ALA A 3 28.64 3.42 -7.61
CA ALA A 3 27.46 2.80 -8.19
C ALA A 3 26.34 2.79 -7.15
N ALA A 4 25.21 3.47 -7.46
CA ALA A 4 24.03 3.46 -6.63
C ALA A 4 23.47 2.03 -6.58
N HIS A 5 23.42 1.47 -5.39
CA HIS A 5 22.73 0.19 -5.13
C HIS A 5 21.23 0.37 -5.45
N PRO A 6 20.62 -0.53 -6.23
CA PRO A 6 19.18 -0.45 -6.49
C PRO A 6 18.42 -0.65 -5.17
N PRO A 7 17.32 0.09 -4.94
CA PRO A 7 16.52 -0.05 -3.73
C PRO A 7 15.99 -1.48 -3.60
N PRO A 8 15.78 -1.98 -2.36
CA PRO A 8 15.24 -3.32 -2.15
C PRO A 8 13.89 -3.41 -2.86
N ARG A 9 13.77 -4.40 -3.74
CA ARG A 9 12.54 -4.70 -4.46
C ARG A 9 11.44 -4.94 -3.43
N VAL A 10 10.48 -4.05 -3.35
CA VAL A 10 9.25 -4.26 -2.59
C VAL A 10 8.57 -5.46 -3.24
N ARG A 11 8.59 -6.61 -2.58
CA ARG A 11 7.89 -7.81 -3.03
C ARG A 11 6.40 -7.52 -2.88
N ALA A 12 5.73 -7.26 -3.99
CA ALA A 12 4.28 -7.18 -4.01
C ALA A 12 3.74 -8.58 -3.71
N ALA A 13 3.19 -8.77 -2.52
CA ALA A 13 2.43 -9.97 -2.20
C ALA A 13 1.10 -9.89 -2.98
N LEU A 14 0.99 -10.64 -4.06
CA LEU A 14 -0.26 -10.81 -4.78
C LEU A 14 -1.14 -11.79 -3.99
N ALA A 15 -2.04 -11.26 -3.16
CA ALA A 15 -3.04 -12.07 -2.46
C ALA A 15 -4.13 -12.49 -3.45
N ILE A 16 -4.03 -13.68 -3.99
CA ILE A 16 -5.10 -14.30 -4.78
C ILE A 16 -6.10 -14.92 -3.81
N ARG A 17 -7.35 -14.49 -3.89
CA ARG A 17 -8.44 -15.02 -3.07
C ARG A 17 -8.64 -16.51 -3.41
N ALA A 18 -8.21 -17.40 -2.51
CA ALA A 18 -8.24 -18.85 -2.70
C ALA A 18 -9.65 -19.47 -2.47
N ARG A 19 -10.73 -18.77 -2.82
CA ARG A 19 -12.08 -19.31 -2.62
C ARG A 19 -12.54 -20.25 -3.73
N ASP A 20 -11.93 -20.17 -4.93
CA ASP A 20 -12.33 -20.94 -6.10
C ASP A 20 -11.15 -21.53 -6.88
N LEU A 21 -9.95 -21.42 -6.35
CA LEU A 21 -8.80 -22.10 -6.94
C LEU A 21 -8.46 -23.28 -6.05
N ALA A 22 -8.96 -24.46 -6.45
CA ALA A 22 -8.21 -25.68 -6.21
C ALA A 22 -6.74 -25.34 -6.37
N GLU A 23 -5.85 -25.87 -5.54
CA GLU A 23 -4.41 -25.60 -5.48
C GLU A 23 -3.83 -24.99 -6.76
N PRO A 24 -3.10 -23.87 -6.70
CA PRO A 24 -2.60 -23.23 -7.90
C PRO A 24 -1.90 -24.29 -8.74
N SER A 25 -2.21 -24.32 -10.03
CA SER A 25 -1.62 -25.30 -10.91
C SER A 25 -0.10 -25.28 -10.71
N LYS A 26 0.55 -26.44 -10.65
CA LYS A 26 2.01 -26.56 -10.45
C LYS A 26 2.83 -25.54 -11.26
N PRO A 27 2.48 -25.21 -12.53
CA PRO A 27 3.16 -24.17 -13.31
C PRO A 27 3.10 -22.76 -12.67
N VAL A 28 1.97 -22.37 -12.07
CA VAL A 28 1.83 -21.04 -11.43
C VAL A 28 2.63 -20.99 -10.13
N ALA A 29 2.64 -22.06 -9.35
CA ALA A 29 3.44 -22.13 -8.13
C ALA A 29 4.95 -22.05 -8.44
N LEU A 30 5.42 -22.75 -9.48
CA LEU A 30 6.81 -22.69 -9.94
C LEU A 30 7.17 -21.29 -10.44
N LEU A 31 6.33 -20.66 -11.26
CA LEU A 31 6.55 -19.30 -11.75
C LEU A 31 6.68 -18.28 -10.59
N LEU A 32 5.83 -18.40 -9.57
CA LEU A 32 5.90 -17.52 -8.41
C LEU A 32 7.19 -17.76 -7.60
N ALA A 33 7.62 -19.02 -7.47
CA ALA A 33 8.88 -19.36 -6.83
C ALA A 33 10.08 -18.79 -7.59
N ASP A 34 10.11 -18.91 -8.92
CA ASP A 34 11.16 -18.34 -9.78
C ASP A 34 11.23 -16.82 -9.68
N LEU A 35 10.09 -16.15 -9.53
CA LEU A 35 9.99 -14.72 -9.29
C LEU A 35 10.35 -14.33 -7.84
N GLY A 36 10.72 -15.30 -6.99
CA GLY A 36 11.01 -15.09 -5.58
C GLY A 36 9.81 -14.59 -4.78
N SER A 37 8.60 -14.88 -5.24
CA SER A 37 7.34 -14.53 -4.57
C SER A 37 6.87 -15.69 -3.70
N THR A 38 6.53 -15.38 -2.45
CA THR A 38 5.96 -16.35 -1.51
C THR A 38 4.44 -16.25 -1.54
N GLN A 39 3.76 -17.37 -1.67
CA GLN A 39 2.32 -17.42 -1.55
C GLN A 39 1.91 -17.28 -0.09
N SER A 40 0.93 -16.44 0.18
CA SER A 40 0.22 -16.40 1.45
C SER A 40 -1.25 -16.68 1.20
N HIS A 41 -1.84 -17.49 2.02
CA HIS A 41 -3.25 -17.86 1.93
C HIS A 41 -4.03 -17.19 3.05
N SER A 42 -5.23 -16.68 2.73
CA SER A 42 -6.18 -16.24 3.75
C SER A 42 -6.69 -17.45 4.52
N ARG A 43 -6.87 -17.30 5.83
CA ARG A 43 -7.48 -18.34 6.64
C ARG A 43 -8.96 -18.54 6.22
N PRO A 44 -9.47 -19.76 6.25
CA PRO A 44 -10.88 -20.02 5.95
C PRO A 44 -11.79 -19.17 6.84
N HIS A 45 -12.77 -18.50 6.23
CA HIS A 45 -13.78 -17.68 6.93
C HIS A 45 -13.26 -16.45 7.71
N VAL A 46 -12.00 -16.01 7.45
CA VAL A 46 -11.43 -14.80 8.06
C VAL A 46 -11.33 -13.70 7.01
N SER A 47 -12.23 -12.72 7.08
CA SER A 47 -12.26 -11.59 6.13
C SER A 47 -11.09 -10.62 6.32
N ASN A 48 -10.54 -10.52 7.53
CA ASN A 48 -9.49 -9.55 7.87
C ASN A 48 -8.10 -9.92 7.33
N ASP A 49 -7.97 -11.07 6.67
CA ASP A 49 -6.68 -11.50 6.11
C ASP A 49 -6.33 -10.80 4.78
N ASN A 50 -7.21 -9.94 4.26
CA ASN A 50 -6.96 -9.18 3.03
C ASN A 50 -7.42 -7.70 3.11
N PRO A 51 -7.06 -6.96 4.17
CA PRO A 51 -7.59 -5.62 4.41
C PRO A 51 -7.16 -4.61 3.34
N TYR A 52 -6.00 -4.80 2.73
CA TYR A 52 -5.47 -3.85 1.73
C TYR A 52 -6.23 -3.93 0.41
N SER A 53 -6.51 -5.13 -0.10
CA SER A 53 -7.33 -5.30 -1.30
C SER A 53 -8.75 -4.82 -1.08
N GLU A 54 -9.32 -5.09 0.10
CA GLU A 54 -10.66 -4.62 0.45
C GLU A 54 -10.71 -3.08 0.49
N ALA A 55 -9.73 -2.43 1.08
CA ALA A 55 -9.63 -0.97 1.11
C ALA A 55 -9.49 -0.37 -0.31
N GLN A 56 -8.70 -1.01 -1.18
CA GLN A 56 -8.55 -0.59 -2.57
C GLN A 56 -9.86 -0.72 -3.35
N PHE A 57 -10.53 -1.88 -3.26
CA PHE A 57 -11.82 -2.10 -3.89
C PHE A 57 -12.90 -1.17 -3.36
N LYS A 58 -12.87 -0.84 -2.07
CA LYS A 58 -13.76 0.15 -1.48
C LYS A 58 -13.53 1.52 -2.12
N THR A 59 -12.28 1.98 -2.24
CA THR A 59 -11.96 3.25 -2.88
C THR A 59 -12.40 3.28 -4.35
N LEU A 60 -12.17 2.20 -5.10
CA LEU A 60 -12.63 2.07 -6.48
C LEU A 60 -14.16 2.16 -6.59
N LYS A 61 -14.86 1.36 -5.79
CA LYS A 61 -16.32 1.17 -5.90
C LYS A 61 -17.13 2.38 -5.42
N TYR A 62 -16.64 3.08 -4.39
CA TYR A 62 -17.39 4.18 -3.77
C TYR A 62 -16.95 5.57 -4.25
N ARG A 63 -16.08 5.67 -5.26
CA ARG A 63 -15.78 6.96 -5.90
C ARG A 63 -17.02 7.48 -6.66
N PRO A 64 -17.25 8.81 -6.71
CA PRO A 64 -18.41 9.40 -7.38
C PRO A 64 -18.53 9.02 -8.86
N ALA A 65 -17.41 8.82 -9.55
CA ALA A 65 -17.37 8.46 -10.97
C ALA A 65 -17.57 6.95 -11.25
N PHE A 66 -17.72 6.11 -10.22
CA PHE A 66 -17.92 4.67 -10.44
C PHE A 66 -19.32 4.39 -11.00
N PRO A 67 -19.46 3.75 -12.15
CA PRO A 67 -20.78 3.53 -12.76
C PRO A 67 -21.57 2.47 -12.01
N ALA A 68 -22.89 2.60 -11.95
CA ALA A 68 -23.75 1.59 -11.37
C ALA A 68 -23.64 0.24 -12.10
N ARG A 69 -23.34 0.29 -13.41
CA ARG A 69 -23.15 -0.88 -14.27
C ARG A 69 -22.22 -0.53 -15.43
N PHE A 70 -21.28 -1.41 -15.74
CA PHE A 70 -20.45 -1.32 -16.94
C PHE A 70 -21.20 -1.89 -18.16
N ALA A 71 -21.12 -1.21 -19.29
CA ALA A 71 -21.74 -1.67 -20.54
C ALA A 71 -21.02 -2.92 -21.11
N SER A 72 -19.73 -3.08 -20.85
CA SER A 72 -18.91 -4.18 -21.33
C SER A 72 -17.67 -4.39 -20.45
N ILE A 73 -16.98 -5.52 -20.65
CA ILE A 73 -15.66 -5.76 -20.03
C ILE A 73 -14.64 -4.73 -20.49
N GLN A 74 -14.71 -4.29 -21.73
CA GLN A 74 -13.83 -3.25 -22.28
C GLN A 74 -14.02 -1.91 -21.56
N ALA A 75 -15.29 -1.53 -21.32
CA ALA A 75 -15.60 -0.34 -20.53
C ALA A 75 -15.06 -0.43 -19.08
N ALA A 76 -15.18 -1.58 -18.44
CA ALA A 76 -14.64 -1.80 -17.12
C ALA A 76 -13.10 -1.74 -17.10
N ARG A 77 -12.44 -2.28 -18.14
CA ARG A 77 -10.97 -2.18 -18.27
C ARG A 77 -10.51 -0.74 -18.48
N ALA A 78 -11.17 0.03 -19.32
CA ALA A 78 -10.87 1.45 -19.54
C ALA A 78 -10.99 2.23 -18.23
N ASP A 79 -12.06 2.04 -17.49
CA ASP A 79 -12.29 2.66 -16.18
C ASP A 79 -11.17 2.32 -15.16
N CYS A 80 -10.70 1.08 -15.15
CA CYS A 80 -9.57 0.67 -14.32
C CYS A 80 -8.24 1.27 -14.81
N GLN A 81 -8.03 1.40 -16.12
CA GLN A 81 -6.84 2.03 -16.68
C GLN A 81 -6.72 3.50 -16.30
N ASP A 82 -7.86 4.20 -16.15
CA ASP A 82 -7.89 5.58 -15.66
C ASP A 82 -7.73 5.64 -14.13
N PHE A 83 -8.36 4.71 -13.43
CA PHE A 83 -8.36 4.68 -11.97
C PHE A 83 -6.98 4.40 -11.37
N PHE A 84 -6.26 3.37 -11.83
CA PHE A 84 -5.04 2.93 -11.18
C PHE A 84 -3.88 3.93 -11.24
N PRO A 85 -3.64 4.67 -12.34
CA PRO A 85 -2.67 5.75 -12.35
C PRO A 85 -2.97 6.80 -11.27
N TRP A 86 -4.21 7.29 -11.23
CA TRP A 86 -4.66 8.24 -10.22
C TRP A 86 -4.48 7.67 -8.79
N TYR A 87 -4.92 6.44 -8.55
CA TYR A 87 -4.83 5.79 -7.25
C TYR A 87 -3.37 5.67 -6.75
N ASN A 88 -2.44 5.37 -7.65
CA ASN A 88 -1.05 5.19 -7.30
C ASN A 88 -0.27 6.51 -7.16
N THR A 89 -0.61 7.53 -7.95
CA THR A 89 0.21 8.75 -8.05
C THR A 89 -0.40 9.99 -7.42
N GLU A 90 -1.72 10.03 -7.23
CA GLU A 90 -2.41 11.22 -6.74
C GLU A 90 -3.19 10.98 -5.45
N HIS A 91 -3.85 9.80 -5.34
CA HIS A 91 -4.63 9.47 -4.15
C HIS A 91 -3.73 9.33 -2.93
N ARG A 92 -4.05 10.08 -1.87
CA ARG A 92 -3.31 10.08 -0.62
C ARG A 92 -3.96 9.15 0.39
N HIS A 93 -3.19 8.18 0.87
CA HIS A 93 -3.67 7.16 1.80
C HIS A 93 -3.46 7.59 3.25
N GLY A 94 -4.53 7.65 4.04
CA GLY A 94 -4.44 7.96 5.46
C GLY A 94 -3.52 7.00 6.22
N GLY A 95 -3.59 5.70 5.91
CA GLY A 95 -2.72 4.67 6.49
C GLY A 95 -1.23 4.79 6.10
N LEU A 96 -0.91 5.57 5.08
CA LEU A 96 0.46 5.85 4.64
C LEU A 96 0.95 7.25 5.08
N GLY A 97 0.34 7.88 6.10
CA GLY A 97 0.72 9.21 6.53
C GLY A 97 0.49 10.29 5.45
N PRO A 98 -0.68 10.39 4.86
CA PRO A 98 -1.14 11.02 3.61
C PRO A 98 -0.08 11.09 2.48
N HIS A 99 0.56 9.96 2.19
CA HIS A 99 1.40 9.79 1.00
C HIS A 99 0.66 9.02 -0.08
N THR A 100 1.12 9.14 -1.33
CA THR A 100 0.66 8.29 -2.42
C THR A 100 1.36 6.92 -2.35
N ALA A 101 0.79 5.89 -2.96
CA ALA A 101 1.44 4.59 -3.08
C ALA A 101 2.79 4.71 -3.79
N ALA A 102 2.88 5.53 -4.83
CA ALA A 102 4.10 5.80 -5.58
C ALA A 102 5.19 6.48 -4.72
N ASP A 103 4.82 7.41 -3.83
CA ASP A 103 5.80 8.06 -2.96
C ASP A 103 6.48 7.08 -2.01
N VAL A 104 5.72 6.14 -1.47
CA VAL A 104 6.25 5.09 -0.59
C VAL A 104 7.05 4.07 -1.39
N HIS A 105 6.52 3.60 -2.53
CA HIS A 105 7.16 2.59 -3.38
C HIS A 105 8.53 3.04 -3.90
N TYR A 106 8.65 4.30 -4.32
CA TYR A 106 9.90 4.86 -4.84
C TYR A 106 10.77 5.53 -3.77
N GLY A 107 10.47 5.35 -2.48
CA GLY A 107 11.30 5.86 -1.38
C GLY A 107 11.28 7.38 -1.20
N ARG A 108 10.32 8.11 -1.80
CA ARG A 108 10.20 9.56 -1.72
C ARG A 108 9.54 10.07 -0.45
N ALA A 109 8.85 9.20 0.28
CA ALA A 109 8.01 9.56 1.41
C ALA A 109 8.78 10.31 2.52
N ALA A 110 10.01 9.92 2.83
CA ALA A 110 10.83 10.58 3.85
C ALA A 110 11.16 12.03 3.48
N ALA A 111 11.55 12.28 2.23
CA ALA A 111 11.84 13.63 1.75
C ALA A 111 10.60 14.53 1.76
N ILE A 112 9.45 13.99 1.33
CA ILE A 112 8.17 14.71 1.37
C ILE A 112 7.77 15.03 2.82
N GLN A 113 7.97 14.09 3.74
CA GLN A 113 7.67 14.31 5.16
C GLN A 113 8.55 15.42 5.76
N ALA A 114 9.85 15.43 5.43
CA ALA A 114 10.76 16.50 5.87
C ALA A 114 10.31 17.88 5.36
N GLY A 115 9.93 17.99 4.08
CA GLY A 115 9.38 19.24 3.52
C GLY A 115 8.09 19.69 4.22
N ARG A 116 7.19 18.75 4.53
CA ARG A 116 5.96 19.05 5.31
C ARG A 116 6.28 19.53 6.72
N ALA A 117 7.27 18.93 7.38
CA ALA A 117 7.71 19.36 8.71
C ALA A 117 8.25 20.80 8.68
N GLN A 118 9.05 21.14 7.68
CA GLN A 118 9.56 22.51 7.49
C GLN A 118 8.41 23.51 7.28
N THR A 119 7.44 23.20 6.43
CA THR A 119 6.26 24.06 6.19
C THR A 119 5.45 24.27 7.47
N LEU A 120 5.20 23.19 8.23
CA LEU A 120 4.46 23.29 9.49
C LEU A 120 5.23 24.10 10.55
N THR A 121 6.55 23.95 10.64
CA THR A 121 7.40 24.72 11.53
C THR A 121 7.37 26.21 11.18
N ALA A 122 7.49 26.54 9.88
CA ALA A 122 7.39 27.93 9.42
C ALA A 122 6.01 28.53 9.73
N ALA A 123 4.93 27.79 9.53
CA ALA A 123 3.59 28.23 9.85
C ALA A 123 3.39 28.44 11.35
N TYR A 124 3.98 27.60 12.19
CA TYR A 124 3.97 27.75 13.63
C TYR A 124 4.69 29.02 14.09
N HIS A 125 5.86 29.30 13.51
CA HIS A 125 6.60 30.55 13.86
C HIS A 125 5.89 31.82 13.39
N ALA A 126 5.20 31.77 12.25
CA ALA A 126 4.45 32.91 11.74
C ALA A 126 3.15 33.18 12.54
N HIS A 127 2.50 32.10 13.01
CA HIS A 127 1.17 32.18 13.64
C HIS A 127 1.03 31.20 14.82
N PRO A 128 1.81 31.36 15.91
CA PRO A 128 1.78 30.45 17.05
C PRO A 128 0.40 30.37 17.72
N GLU A 129 -0.37 31.46 17.67
CA GLU A 129 -1.72 31.54 18.21
C GLU A 129 -2.72 30.56 17.63
N ARG A 130 -2.43 30.04 16.45
CA ARG A 130 -3.27 29.00 15.78
C ARG A 130 -3.07 27.61 16.34
N PHE A 131 -1.99 27.38 17.08
CA PHE A 131 -1.57 26.05 17.53
C PHE A 131 -1.65 25.94 19.05
N VAL A 132 -2.86 25.84 19.59
CA VAL A 132 -3.17 25.97 21.01
C VAL A 132 -2.51 24.92 21.92
N ARG A 133 -2.20 23.73 21.41
CA ARG A 133 -1.73 22.62 22.27
C ARG A 133 -0.24 22.33 22.17
N LYS A 134 0.31 22.29 20.97
CA LYS A 134 1.71 21.94 20.70
C LYS A 134 2.11 22.34 19.27
N PRO A 135 3.40 22.50 18.99
CA PRO A 135 3.88 22.65 17.62
C PRO A 135 3.35 21.53 16.71
N PRO A 136 2.90 21.87 15.50
CA PRO A 136 2.38 20.87 14.56
C PRO A 136 3.51 20.00 14.03
N ALA A 137 3.20 18.73 13.79
CA ALA A 137 4.10 17.80 13.12
C ALA A 137 3.33 17.00 12.07
N PRO A 138 3.96 16.62 10.95
CA PRO A 138 3.31 15.76 9.98
C PRO A 138 3.03 14.37 10.57
N PRO A 139 2.00 13.66 10.10
CA PRO A 139 1.74 12.29 10.50
C PRO A 139 2.98 11.41 10.28
N LYS A 140 3.24 10.50 11.20
CA LYS A 140 4.36 9.56 11.08
C LYS A 140 4.19 8.67 9.86
N LEU A 141 5.31 8.34 9.22
CA LEU A 141 5.33 7.27 8.23
C LEU A 141 5.03 5.94 8.93
N PRO A 142 4.19 5.08 8.35
CA PRO A 142 3.97 3.76 8.91
C PRO A 142 5.26 2.94 8.82
N GLY A 143 5.49 2.12 9.83
CA GLY A 143 6.53 1.10 9.81
C GLY A 143 6.11 -0.09 8.94
N THR A 144 6.83 -1.21 9.08
CA THR A 144 6.49 -2.47 8.44
C THR A 144 5.12 -2.95 8.93
N SER A 145 4.24 -3.25 7.99
CA SER A 145 2.93 -3.83 8.28
C SER A 145 2.90 -5.28 7.80
N TRP A 146 2.37 -6.16 8.64
CA TRP A 146 2.26 -7.57 8.36
C TRP A 146 0.80 -7.98 8.25
N ILE A 147 0.53 -8.83 7.26
CA ILE A 147 -0.69 -9.64 7.22
C ILE A 147 -0.26 -11.02 7.71
N ASN A 148 -0.81 -11.47 8.85
CA ASN A 148 -0.42 -12.73 9.49
C ASN A 148 1.09 -12.77 9.78
N LEU A 149 1.52 -11.98 10.75
CA LEU A 149 2.92 -12.01 11.23
C LEU A 149 3.34 -13.46 11.48
N PRO A 150 4.41 -13.96 10.83
CA PRO A 150 4.90 -15.30 11.13
C PRO A 150 5.22 -15.43 12.63
N PRO A 151 4.92 -16.56 13.28
CA PRO A 151 5.34 -16.77 14.66
C PRO A 151 6.85 -16.58 14.73
N GLU A 152 7.32 -15.84 15.73
CA GLU A 152 8.75 -15.74 16.01
C GLU A 152 9.28 -17.16 16.15
N LYS A 153 10.24 -17.55 15.29
CA LYS A 153 11.00 -18.76 15.55
C LYS A 153 11.69 -18.51 16.87
N GLU A 154 11.27 -19.20 17.91
CA GLU A 154 12.04 -19.29 19.15
C GLU A 154 13.48 -19.57 18.72
N ALA A 155 14.38 -18.63 18.97
CA ALA A 155 15.78 -18.82 18.74
C ALA A 155 16.17 -20.02 19.60
N ALA A 156 16.39 -21.15 18.94
CA ALA A 156 16.88 -22.35 19.61
C ALA A 156 18.21 -21.95 20.26
N ILE A 157 18.16 -21.80 21.57
CA ILE A 157 19.33 -21.69 22.40
C ILE A 157 20.01 -23.07 22.32
N GLN A 158 21.06 -23.15 21.56
CA GLN A 158 22.07 -24.20 21.67
C GLN A 158 23.32 -23.60 22.28
#